data_77c715d5eae69614aee2239026416171
#
_entry.id   77c715d5eae69614aee2239026416171
#
_cell.length_a   1.000
_cell.length_b   1.000
_cell.length_c   1.000
_cell.angle_alpha   90.00
_cell.angle_beta   90.00
_cell.angle_gamma   90.00
#
_symmetry.space_group_name_H-M   'P 1'
#
loop_
_entity.id
_entity.type
_entity.pdbx_description
1 polymer ?
#
loop_
_entity_poly.entity_id
_entity_poly.type
_entity_poly.pdbx_seq_one_letter_code
_entity_poly.pdbx_strand_id
1 'polypeptide(L)'
;CDVLGMRVGERPPFDFPGYWIYLGETACVHLQGADSNKAMEAYIGAKEGNLEGSGAIDHVAFSGSDVRTFVARAKTHDTEMVHRKVPEFGIHQVFIKDPDGITIELNFRGEDARDFDPDA
;
A
#
# COMPACT_ATOMS: atom_id res chain seq x y z
N CYS A 1 13.76 15.87 -0.37
CA CYS A 1 12.93 16.86 0.35
C CYS A 1 13.15 18.28 -0.16
N ASP A 2 14.41 18.70 -0.35
CA ASP A 2 14.73 20.13 -0.62
C ASP A 2 14.18 20.64 -1.97
N VAL A 3 14.17 19.80 -2.99
CA VAL A 3 13.69 20.19 -4.33
C VAL A 3 12.15 20.32 -4.38
N LEU A 4 11.43 19.39 -3.73
CA LEU A 4 9.97 19.35 -3.76
C LEU A 4 9.30 19.96 -2.52
N GLY A 5 10.09 20.47 -1.56
CA GLY A 5 9.57 21.01 -0.32
C GLY A 5 8.88 19.99 0.59
N MET A 6 9.19 18.71 0.42
CA MET A 6 8.65 17.64 1.23
C MET A 6 9.47 17.43 2.51
N ARG A 7 8.92 16.74 3.50
CA ARG A 7 9.58 16.44 4.78
C ARG A 7 9.54 14.96 5.12
N VAL A 8 10.56 14.49 5.83
CA VAL A 8 10.53 13.19 6.51
C VAL A 8 9.60 13.30 7.72
N GLY A 9 8.70 12.34 7.88
CA GLY A 9 7.75 12.34 8.99
C GLY A 9 7.54 10.98 9.61
N GLU A 10 6.51 10.88 10.45
CA GLU A 10 6.18 9.67 11.19
C GLU A 10 5.90 8.47 10.29
N ARG A 11 6.29 7.31 10.75
CA ARG A 11 6.17 6.03 10.07
C ARG A 11 5.86 4.94 11.09
N PRO A 12 5.01 3.95 10.77
CA PRO A 12 4.83 2.78 11.62
C PRO A 12 6.16 2.08 11.94
N PRO A 13 6.28 1.44 13.11
CA PRO A 13 7.52 0.77 13.53
C PRO A 13 7.73 -0.57 12.80
N PHE A 14 7.99 -0.49 11.49
CA PHE A 14 8.30 -1.68 10.70
C PHE A 14 9.71 -2.20 10.98
N ASP A 15 9.91 -3.52 10.87
CA ASP A 15 11.19 -4.20 11.04
C ASP A 15 12.08 -4.14 9.79
N PHE A 16 11.95 -3.11 8.99
CA PHE A 16 12.81 -2.86 7.83
C PHE A 16 13.13 -1.37 7.70
N PRO A 17 14.31 -1.01 7.14
CA PRO A 17 14.70 0.38 7.00
C PRO A 17 13.85 1.11 5.95
N GLY A 18 13.59 2.37 6.20
CA GLY A 18 12.86 3.23 5.26
C GLY A 18 12.47 4.56 5.86
N TYR A 19 11.83 5.36 5.03
CA TYR A 19 11.34 6.69 5.40
C TYR A 19 10.00 6.96 4.76
N TRP A 20 9.13 7.64 5.47
CA TRP A 20 7.92 8.21 4.90
C TRP A 20 8.13 9.69 4.64
N ILE A 21 7.86 10.12 3.42
CA ILE A 21 8.03 11.49 2.96
C ILE A 21 6.66 12.13 2.78
N TYR A 22 6.48 13.26 3.43
CA TYR A 22 5.20 13.98 3.52
C TYR A 22 5.17 15.20 2.62
N LEU A 23 4.02 15.39 1.98
CA LEU A 23 3.61 16.67 1.42
C LEU A 23 2.42 17.18 2.25
N GLY A 24 2.63 18.24 3.01
CA GLY A 24 1.66 18.65 4.04
C GLY A 24 1.50 17.55 5.10
N GLU A 25 0.28 17.09 5.32
CA GLU A 25 -0.05 16.02 6.27
C GLU A 25 -0.16 14.64 5.61
N THR A 26 0.13 14.54 4.32
CA THR A 26 0.02 13.29 3.58
C THR A 26 1.39 12.65 3.36
N ALA A 27 1.55 11.41 3.80
CA ALA A 27 2.71 10.58 3.49
C ALA A 27 2.61 10.08 2.05
N CYS A 28 3.20 10.82 1.11
CA CYS A 28 3.07 10.57 -0.33
C CYS A 28 4.06 9.54 -0.85
N VAL A 29 5.27 9.49 -0.30
CA VAL A 29 6.33 8.59 -0.77
C VAL A 29 6.81 7.75 0.40
N HIS A 30 6.75 6.45 0.24
CA HIS A 30 7.28 5.48 1.20
C HIS A 30 8.57 4.89 0.62
N LEU A 31 9.70 5.27 1.16
CA LEU A 31 11.00 4.70 0.81
C LEU A 31 11.24 3.46 1.65
N GLN A 32 11.68 2.41 1.01
CA GLN A 32 12.00 1.14 1.67
C GLN A 32 13.41 0.71 1.27
N GLY A 33 14.12 0.08 2.18
CA GLY A 33 15.43 -0.48 1.89
C GLY A 33 15.37 -1.49 0.73
N ALA A 34 16.38 -1.47 -0.12
CA ALA A 34 16.43 -2.36 -1.29
C ALA A 34 16.65 -3.84 -0.90
N ASP A 35 17.22 -4.07 0.28
CA ASP A 35 17.38 -5.42 0.82
C ASP A 35 16.07 -5.89 1.43
N SER A 36 15.38 -6.79 0.75
CA SER A 36 14.15 -7.35 1.28
C SER A 36 14.42 -8.23 2.50
N ASN A 37 13.47 -8.23 3.41
CA ASN A 37 13.41 -9.18 4.52
C ASN A 37 11.98 -9.71 4.67
N LYS A 38 11.79 -10.71 5.53
CA LYS A 38 10.47 -11.34 5.72
C LYS A 38 9.37 -10.35 6.15
N ALA A 39 9.73 -9.33 6.93
CA ALA A 39 8.77 -8.30 7.36
C ALA A 39 8.31 -7.44 6.18
N MET A 40 9.23 -7.05 5.29
CA MET A 40 8.93 -6.30 4.09
C MET A 40 8.13 -7.12 3.07
N GLU A 41 8.51 -8.39 2.86
CA GLU A 41 7.77 -9.32 1.99
C GLU A 41 6.32 -9.50 2.47
N ALA A 42 6.13 -9.66 3.78
CA ALA A 42 4.80 -9.75 4.37
C ALA A 42 4.01 -8.44 4.22
N TYR A 43 4.72 -7.30 4.24
CA TYR A 43 4.08 -5.98 4.13
C TYR A 43 3.56 -5.69 2.72
N ILE A 44 4.39 -5.86 1.70
CA ILE A 44 4.07 -5.43 0.32
C ILE A 44 3.87 -6.60 -0.65
N GLY A 45 4.06 -7.84 -0.19
CA GLY A 45 4.03 -9.02 -1.07
C GLY A 45 5.18 -9.05 -2.09
N ALA A 46 6.20 -8.22 -1.89
CA ALA A 46 7.36 -8.17 -2.78
C ALA A 46 8.29 -9.35 -2.53
N LYS A 47 8.92 -9.81 -3.60
CA LYS A 47 10.00 -10.79 -3.53
C LYS A 47 11.34 -10.08 -3.61
N GLU A 48 12.33 -10.66 -2.93
CA GLU A 48 13.70 -10.15 -2.94
C GLU A 48 14.23 -9.96 -4.37
N GLY A 49 14.82 -8.79 -4.61
CA GLY A 49 15.46 -8.47 -5.88
C GLY A 49 14.53 -8.29 -7.07
N ASN A 50 13.22 -8.30 -6.86
CA ASN A 50 12.27 -8.13 -7.96
C ASN A 50 12.09 -6.64 -8.30
N LEU A 51 12.79 -6.20 -9.35
CA LEU A 51 12.66 -4.87 -9.96
C LEU A 51 11.92 -4.92 -11.30
N GLU A 52 11.22 -6.02 -11.60
CA GLU A 52 10.38 -6.14 -12.79
C GLU A 52 9.11 -5.31 -12.63
N GLY A 53 8.46 -5.00 -13.76
CA GLY A 53 7.27 -4.16 -13.80
C GLY A 53 7.62 -2.69 -13.76
N SER A 54 7.53 -2.06 -12.60
CA SER A 54 7.78 -0.63 -12.40
C SER A 54 9.23 -0.28 -12.05
N GLY A 55 10.16 -1.24 -12.07
CA GLY A 55 11.56 -1.04 -11.70
C GLY A 55 11.69 -0.67 -10.20
N ALA A 56 12.26 0.51 -9.91
CA ALA A 56 12.45 0.96 -8.54
C ALA A 56 11.17 1.47 -7.84
N ILE A 57 10.08 1.64 -8.58
CA ILE A 57 8.78 2.00 -8.01
C ILE A 57 8.06 0.70 -7.63
N ASP A 58 7.80 0.50 -6.33
CA ASP A 58 7.11 -0.70 -5.87
C ASP A 58 5.61 -0.66 -6.18
N HIS A 59 4.96 0.43 -5.83
CA HIS A 59 3.52 0.60 -6.07
C HIS A 59 3.11 2.06 -6.17
N VAL A 60 1.91 2.27 -6.68
CA VAL A 60 1.20 3.56 -6.65
C VAL A 60 0.00 3.41 -5.72
N ALA A 61 -0.16 4.33 -4.77
CA ALA A 61 -1.21 4.29 -3.78
C ALA A 61 -2.29 5.35 -4.02
N PHE A 62 -3.54 4.94 -3.87
CA PHE A 62 -4.71 5.83 -3.93
C PHE A 62 -5.50 5.77 -2.62
N SER A 63 -6.13 6.88 -2.27
CA SER A 63 -7.17 6.87 -1.25
C SER A 63 -8.49 6.42 -1.88
N GLY A 64 -9.10 5.40 -1.29
CA GLY A 64 -10.39 4.88 -1.71
C GLY A 64 -11.51 5.22 -0.74
N SER A 65 -12.72 5.20 -1.25
CA SER A 65 -13.96 5.24 -0.48
C SER A 65 -14.82 4.01 -0.83
N ASP A 66 -15.63 3.56 0.11
CA ASP A 66 -16.52 2.42 -0.08
C ASP A 66 -15.79 1.13 -0.53
N VAL A 67 -15.09 0.52 0.41
CA VAL A 67 -14.34 -0.73 0.18
C VAL A 67 -15.23 -1.86 -0.34
N ARG A 68 -16.49 -1.93 0.09
CA ARG A 68 -17.43 -3.00 -0.31
C ARG A 68 -17.76 -2.92 -1.79
N THR A 69 -18.09 -1.72 -2.28
CA THR A 69 -18.36 -1.50 -3.71
C THR A 69 -17.12 -1.75 -4.55
N PHE A 70 -15.94 -1.31 -4.08
CA PHE A 70 -14.68 -1.59 -4.78
C PHE A 70 -14.43 -3.10 -4.91
N VAL A 71 -14.51 -3.84 -3.81
CA VAL A 71 -14.24 -5.29 -3.79
C VAL A 71 -15.26 -6.05 -4.65
N ALA A 72 -16.54 -5.66 -4.60
CA ALA A 72 -17.57 -6.26 -5.45
C ALA A 72 -17.25 -6.05 -6.94
N ARG A 73 -16.84 -4.85 -7.33
CA ARG A 73 -16.44 -4.54 -8.70
C ARG A 73 -15.21 -5.34 -9.13
N ALA A 74 -14.18 -5.40 -8.30
CA ALA A 74 -12.96 -6.16 -8.58
C ALA A 74 -13.27 -7.65 -8.79
N LYS A 75 -14.16 -8.22 -7.98
CA LYS A 75 -14.64 -9.61 -8.14
C LYS A 75 -15.36 -9.84 -9.48
N THR A 76 -16.17 -8.87 -9.95
CA THR A 76 -16.85 -9.01 -11.26
C THR A 76 -15.89 -8.97 -12.45
N HIS A 77 -14.68 -8.49 -12.24
CA HIS A 77 -13.62 -8.45 -13.26
C HIS A 77 -12.51 -9.49 -13.02
N ASP A 78 -12.76 -10.49 -12.19
CA ASP A 78 -11.80 -11.55 -11.83
C ASP A 78 -10.43 -11.00 -11.40
N THR A 79 -10.44 -9.84 -10.73
CA THR A 79 -9.20 -9.19 -10.28
C THR A 79 -8.74 -9.81 -8.96
N GLU A 80 -7.54 -10.35 -8.96
CA GLU A 80 -6.91 -10.83 -7.73
C GLU A 80 -6.64 -9.67 -6.77
N MET A 81 -6.96 -9.87 -5.50
CA MET A 81 -6.80 -8.88 -4.46
C MET A 81 -6.02 -9.45 -3.27
N VAL A 82 -5.11 -8.66 -2.72
CA VAL A 82 -4.49 -8.94 -1.43
C VAL A 82 -5.00 -7.91 -0.43
N HIS A 83 -5.58 -8.38 0.65
CA HIS A 83 -6.13 -7.54 1.70
C HIS A 83 -5.18 -7.44 2.89
N ARG A 84 -5.14 -6.25 3.48
CA ARG A 84 -4.36 -6.01 4.68
C ARG A 84 -5.04 -4.98 5.58
N LYS A 85 -5.06 -5.26 6.88
CA LYS A 85 -5.49 -4.29 7.88
C LYS A 85 -4.28 -3.65 8.57
N VAL A 86 -4.36 -2.34 8.78
CA VAL A 86 -3.42 -1.56 9.59
C VAL A 86 -4.21 -0.92 10.73
N PRO A 87 -4.47 -1.69 11.82
CA PRO A 87 -5.38 -1.28 12.89
C PRO A 87 -4.98 0.02 13.57
N GLU A 88 -3.67 0.24 13.73
CA GLU A 88 -3.11 1.44 14.37
C GLU A 88 -3.54 2.73 13.67
N PHE A 89 -3.81 2.66 12.37
CA PHE A 89 -4.23 3.80 11.54
C PHE A 89 -5.69 3.71 11.08
N GLY A 90 -6.41 2.66 11.46
CA GLY A 90 -7.78 2.42 11.02
C GLY A 90 -7.90 2.28 9.51
N ILE A 91 -6.91 1.67 8.87
CA ILE A 91 -6.84 1.53 7.41
C ILE A 91 -7.06 0.07 7.02
N HIS A 92 -7.87 -0.12 5.99
CA HIS A 92 -7.94 -1.36 5.23
C HIS A 92 -7.31 -1.13 3.86
N GLN A 93 -6.25 -1.87 3.56
CA GLN A 93 -5.53 -1.79 2.29
C GLN A 93 -5.95 -2.92 1.37
N VAL A 94 -6.08 -2.61 0.09
CA VAL A 94 -6.28 -3.60 -0.97
C VAL A 94 -5.21 -3.38 -2.03
N PHE A 95 -4.48 -4.44 -2.35
CA PHE A 95 -3.46 -4.44 -3.40
C PHE A 95 -3.97 -5.24 -4.59
N ILE A 96 -3.84 -4.65 -5.76
CA ILE A 96 -4.12 -5.30 -7.05
C ILE A 96 -2.95 -5.11 -8.00
N LYS A 97 -2.93 -5.89 -9.09
CA LYS A 97 -1.94 -5.72 -10.17
C LYS A 97 -2.64 -5.20 -11.41
N ASP A 98 -1.99 -4.28 -12.12
CA ASP A 98 -2.39 -3.93 -13.47
C ASP A 98 -1.89 -4.98 -14.48
N PRO A 99 -2.30 -4.90 -15.79
CA PRO A 99 -1.85 -5.88 -16.80
C PRO A 99 -0.34 -5.94 -17.01
N ASP A 100 0.40 -4.88 -16.66
CA ASP A 100 1.86 -4.82 -16.78
C ASP A 100 2.58 -5.27 -15.49
N GLY A 101 1.84 -5.70 -14.48
CA GLY A 101 2.38 -6.17 -13.20
C GLY A 101 2.69 -5.06 -12.20
N ILE A 102 2.25 -3.82 -12.45
CA ILE A 102 2.41 -2.71 -11.52
C ILE A 102 1.44 -2.89 -10.36
N THR A 103 1.95 -2.80 -9.15
CA THR A 103 1.12 -2.87 -7.95
C THR A 103 0.38 -1.54 -7.72
N ILE A 104 -0.92 -1.65 -7.53
CA ILE A 104 -1.80 -0.54 -7.15
C ILE A 104 -2.31 -0.82 -5.75
N GLU A 105 -2.07 0.11 -4.85
CA GLU A 105 -2.55 0.06 -3.47
C GLU A 105 -3.76 0.98 -3.32
N LEU A 106 -4.81 0.51 -2.68
CA LEU A 106 -5.96 1.32 -2.30
C LEU A 106 -6.07 1.33 -0.78
N ASN A 107 -6.12 2.53 -0.22
CA ASN A 107 -6.24 2.76 1.22
C ASN A 107 -7.65 3.24 1.55
N PHE A 108 -8.42 2.41 2.24
CA PHE A 108 -9.75 2.72 2.72
C PHE A 108 -9.69 3.05 4.21
N ARG A 109 -10.44 4.08 4.62
CA ARG A 109 -10.51 4.55 6.00
C ARG A 109 -11.96 4.67 6.45
N GLY A 110 -12.14 4.84 7.76
CA GLY A 110 -13.46 5.00 8.36
C GLY A 110 -14.04 3.69 8.90
N GLU A 111 -15.28 3.75 9.35
CA GLU A 111 -15.95 2.61 9.97
C GLU A 111 -16.12 1.45 8.99
N ASP A 112 -16.56 1.74 7.77
CA ASP A 112 -16.74 0.73 6.72
C ASP A 112 -15.46 -0.08 6.46
N ALA A 113 -14.31 0.59 6.50
CA ALA A 113 -13.02 -0.06 6.28
C ALA A 113 -12.57 -0.88 7.50
N ARG A 114 -12.84 -0.38 8.71
CA ARG A 114 -12.50 -1.10 9.95
C ARG A 114 -13.26 -2.40 10.09
N ASP A 115 -14.54 -2.35 9.78
CA ASP A 115 -15.47 -3.47 9.96
C ASP A 115 -15.56 -4.39 8.74
N PHE A 116 -14.84 -4.05 7.66
CA PHE A 116 -14.83 -4.86 6.47
C PHE A 116 -14.06 -6.16 6.69
N ASP A 117 -14.72 -7.27 6.37
CA ASP A 117 -14.12 -8.61 6.37
C ASP A 117 -14.10 -9.14 4.92
N PRO A 118 -12.92 -9.31 4.32
CA PRO A 118 -12.82 -9.81 2.95
C PRO A 118 -13.28 -11.26 2.79
N ASP A 119 -13.29 -12.01 3.88
CA ASP A 119 -13.62 -13.44 3.91
C ASP A 119 -15.09 -13.71 4.30
N ALA A 120 -15.81 -12.65 4.64
CA ALA A 120 -17.23 -12.75 5.01
C ALA A 120 -18.14 -12.93 3.80
#